data_1284bb710f259ad2fa0b5a84c78a567c
#
_entry.id   1284bb710f259ad2fa0b5a84c78a567c
#
_cell.length_a   1.000
_cell.length_b   1.000
_cell.length_c   1.000
_cell.angle_alpha   90.00
_cell.angle_beta   90.00
_cell.angle_gamma   90.00
#
_symmetry.space_group_name_H-M   'P 1'
#
loop_
_entity.id
_entity.type
_entity.pdbx_description
1 polymer ?
#
loop_
_entity_poly.entity_id
_entity_poly.type
_entity_poly.pdbx_seq_one_letter_code
_entity_poly.pdbx_strand_id
1 'polypeptide(L)'
;LHAYFSDNVQNRIKNTINDYIVGGCGVDDLLVEVTPISQFSEKGALSGKIMGCFSSPKREDILKIEGVKEDKNRMNMLKRFINFREELIEKNDIDYIIMDSSPGIRFWAINALALSDIVFLTLKMGDMDIGGTKMIANEILAQFKEQGNTKYYLLLNRIAGYCIPYLQIGETHPGHSQENVTTLTPVADDFVKKLTMDTGIDVMTSIPCYCDIQFAQKEFLTVLGFPDHPFSQQIYNLKSLIET
;
A
#
# COMPACT_ATOMS: atom_id res chain seq x y z
N LEU A 1 -5.10 4.80 8.32
CA LEU A 1 -3.85 5.56 8.53
C LEU A 1 -4.00 6.68 9.55
N HIS A 2 -5.06 7.50 9.48
CA HIS A 2 -5.28 8.65 10.37
C HIS A 2 -5.03 8.34 11.87
N ALA A 3 -5.48 7.19 12.37
CA ALA A 3 -5.36 6.80 13.76
C ALA A 3 -3.91 6.47 14.22
N TYR A 4 -2.99 6.26 13.27
CA TYR A 4 -1.59 5.95 13.59
C TYR A 4 -0.73 7.20 13.82
N PHE A 5 -1.22 8.38 13.43
CA PHE A 5 -0.49 9.62 13.62
C PHE A 5 -0.83 10.30 14.93
N SER A 6 0.14 11.00 15.49
CA SER A 6 -0.04 11.76 16.73
C SER A 6 -1.11 12.85 16.60
N ASP A 7 -1.69 13.27 17.72
CA ASP A 7 -2.67 14.37 17.77
C ASP A 7 -2.15 15.65 17.10
N ASN A 8 -0.84 15.91 17.16
CA ASN A 8 -0.23 17.05 16.50
C ASN A 8 -0.36 16.97 14.98
N VAL A 9 -0.20 15.79 14.37
CA VAL A 9 -0.43 15.59 12.93
C VAL A 9 -1.91 15.70 12.62
N GLN A 10 -2.75 15.04 13.42
CA GLN A 10 -4.21 15.04 13.22
C GLN A 10 -4.79 16.45 13.27
N ASN A 11 -4.33 17.29 14.18
CA ASN A 11 -4.77 18.68 14.31
C ASN A 11 -4.34 19.58 13.13
N ARG A 12 -3.36 19.18 12.34
CA ARG A 12 -2.93 19.87 11.12
C ARG A 12 -3.75 19.52 9.88
N ILE A 13 -4.49 18.42 9.91
CA ILE A 13 -5.37 18.00 8.81
C ILE A 13 -6.59 18.90 8.79
N LYS A 14 -6.59 19.92 7.92
CA LYS A 14 -7.69 20.86 7.76
C LYS A 14 -8.67 20.43 6.67
N ASN A 15 -8.13 19.93 5.58
CA ASN A 15 -8.88 19.48 4.42
C ASN A 15 -8.50 18.03 4.08
N THR A 16 -9.39 17.35 3.40
CA THR A 16 -9.26 15.95 2.99
C THR A 16 -9.30 15.85 1.46
N ILE A 17 -8.86 14.72 0.91
CA ILE A 17 -8.98 14.47 -0.53
C ILE A 17 -10.44 14.59 -0.99
N ASN A 18 -11.40 14.30 -0.11
CA ASN A 18 -12.82 14.45 -0.38
C ASN A 18 -13.18 15.92 -0.67
N ASP A 19 -12.64 16.86 0.11
CA ASP A 19 -12.87 18.30 -0.08
C ASP A 19 -12.25 18.78 -1.40
N TYR A 20 -11.06 18.34 -1.73
CA TYR A 20 -10.41 18.66 -3.01
C TYR A 20 -11.22 18.16 -4.20
N ILE A 21 -11.63 16.91 -4.17
CA ILE A 21 -12.36 16.27 -5.28
C ILE A 21 -13.67 17.00 -5.60
N VAL A 22 -14.36 17.53 -4.59
CA VAL A 22 -15.58 18.34 -4.79
C VAL A 22 -15.29 19.82 -5.07
N GLY A 23 -14.04 20.25 -5.03
CA GLY A 23 -13.63 21.61 -5.37
C GLY A 23 -13.56 22.58 -4.20
N GLY A 24 -13.50 22.06 -2.98
CA GLY A 24 -13.50 22.88 -1.76
C GLY A 24 -12.13 23.44 -1.38
N CYS A 25 -11.02 22.92 -1.92
CA CYS A 25 -9.65 23.36 -1.58
C CYS A 25 -8.65 23.09 -2.70
N GLY A 26 -7.43 23.59 -2.56
CA GLY A 26 -6.28 23.31 -3.42
C GLY A 26 -5.46 22.12 -2.95
N VAL A 27 -4.43 21.72 -3.73
CA VAL A 27 -3.53 20.58 -3.39
C VAL A 27 -2.69 20.92 -2.15
N ASP A 28 -2.16 22.14 -2.06
CA ASP A 28 -1.33 22.57 -0.94
C ASP A 28 -2.07 22.55 0.40
N ASP A 29 -3.41 22.69 0.37
CA ASP A 29 -4.25 22.65 1.57
C ASP A 29 -4.45 21.22 2.13
N LEU A 30 -4.08 20.19 1.34
CA LEU A 30 -4.23 18.78 1.70
C LEU A 30 -2.98 18.19 2.33
N LEU A 31 -1.81 18.72 1.95
CA LEU A 31 -0.54 18.10 2.27
C LEU A 31 -0.13 18.41 3.72
N VAL A 32 0.08 17.36 4.48
CA VAL A 32 0.56 17.44 5.86
C VAL A 32 1.86 16.65 5.96
N GLU A 33 2.94 17.32 6.36
CA GLU A 33 4.20 16.61 6.62
C GLU A 33 4.03 15.68 7.84
N VAL A 34 4.23 14.40 7.60
CA VAL A 34 4.07 13.34 8.61
C VAL A 34 5.40 12.65 8.92
N THR A 35 6.50 13.19 8.48
CA THR A 35 7.85 12.65 8.70
C THR A 35 8.09 12.48 10.20
N PRO A 36 8.39 11.27 10.70
CA PRO A 36 8.50 11.00 12.14
C PRO A 36 9.89 11.35 12.69
N ILE A 37 10.32 12.61 12.53
CA ILE A 37 11.67 13.08 12.85
C ILE A 37 12.03 12.83 14.33
N SER A 38 11.09 13.05 15.25
CA SER A 38 11.37 12.99 16.69
C SER A 38 11.53 11.57 17.23
N GLN A 39 11.01 10.55 16.54
CA GLN A 39 11.04 9.16 17.04
C GLN A 39 12.27 8.37 16.56
N PHE A 40 12.93 8.83 15.49
CA PHE A 40 14.01 8.08 14.82
C PHE A 40 15.30 8.89 14.65
N SER A 41 15.39 10.07 15.23
CA SER A 41 16.57 10.96 15.14
C SER A 41 17.87 10.34 15.68
N GLU A 42 17.78 9.37 16.56
CA GLU A 42 18.96 8.68 17.12
C GLU A 42 19.60 7.68 16.14
N LYS A 43 18.88 7.25 15.09
CA LYS A 43 19.34 6.21 14.14
C LYS A 43 19.80 6.77 12.78
N GLY A 44 19.90 8.07 12.65
CA GLY A 44 20.30 8.75 11.41
C GLY A 44 19.18 9.67 10.90
N ALA A 45 19.55 10.83 10.38
CA ALA A 45 18.60 11.76 9.80
C ALA A 45 17.93 11.12 8.57
N LEU A 46 16.60 11.06 8.55
CA LEU A 46 15.87 10.76 7.32
C LEU A 46 16.19 11.84 6.30
N SER A 47 16.70 11.48 5.15
CA SER A 47 17.08 12.43 4.08
C SER A 47 15.88 12.94 3.31
N GLY A 48 14.74 12.27 3.39
CA GLY A 48 13.49 12.58 2.68
C GLY A 48 12.38 13.06 3.62
N LYS A 49 11.28 13.48 3.01
CA LYS A 49 10.05 13.90 3.69
C LYS A 49 8.91 12.96 3.31
N ILE A 50 8.03 12.71 4.26
CA ILE A 50 6.78 11.99 4.02
C ILE A 50 5.65 12.99 4.13
N MET A 51 4.91 13.18 3.03
CA MET A 51 3.72 14.01 2.99
C MET A 51 2.49 13.10 3.02
N GLY A 52 1.54 13.42 3.89
CA GLY A 52 0.28 12.70 4.00
C GLY A 52 -0.86 13.50 3.38
N CYS A 53 -1.70 12.83 2.59
CA CYS A 53 -3.01 13.31 2.17
C CYS A 53 -4.06 12.31 2.66
N PHE A 54 -5.06 12.79 3.36
CA PHE A 54 -6.01 11.92 4.09
C PHE A 54 -7.41 11.99 3.49
N SER A 55 -8.11 10.85 3.48
CA SER A 55 -9.52 10.80 3.18
C SER A 55 -10.35 11.15 4.42
N SER A 56 -11.54 11.70 4.21
CA SER A 56 -12.48 11.96 5.32
C SER A 56 -13.02 10.65 5.88
N PRO A 57 -12.99 10.44 7.21
CA PRO A 57 -13.64 9.30 7.84
C PRO A 57 -15.16 9.51 8.00
N LYS A 58 -15.67 10.70 7.69
CA LYS A 58 -17.09 11.06 7.88
C LYS A 58 -17.95 10.42 6.81
N ARG A 59 -18.99 9.70 7.23
CA ARG A 59 -19.92 9.04 6.32
C ARG A 59 -20.56 10.00 5.31
N GLU A 60 -20.83 11.22 5.74
CA GLU A 60 -21.46 12.25 4.88
C GLU A 60 -20.56 12.61 3.69
N ASP A 61 -19.26 12.77 3.91
CA ASP A 61 -18.31 13.11 2.86
C ASP A 61 -18.09 11.94 1.90
N ILE A 62 -18.09 10.70 2.41
CA ILE A 62 -18.05 9.50 1.59
C ILE A 62 -19.29 9.42 0.70
N LEU A 63 -20.48 9.63 1.25
CA LEU A 63 -21.74 9.58 0.51
C LEU A 63 -21.87 10.70 -0.53
N LYS A 64 -21.33 11.90 -0.28
CA LYS A 64 -21.30 12.99 -1.28
C LYS A 64 -20.59 12.56 -2.55
N ILE A 65 -19.50 11.81 -2.42
CA ILE A 65 -18.67 11.35 -3.53
C ILE A 65 -19.26 10.10 -4.19
N GLU A 66 -19.63 9.10 -3.40
CA GLU A 66 -20.20 7.84 -3.91
C GLU A 66 -21.60 8.03 -4.50
N GLY A 67 -22.35 9.00 -4.01
CA GLY A 67 -23.70 9.33 -4.45
C GLY A 67 -23.79 10.05 -5.79
N VAL A 68 -22.67 10.48 -6.37
CA VAL A 68 -22.64 11.17 -7.66
C VAL A 68 -22.95 10.20 -8.79
N LYS A 69 -24.15 10.35 -9.40
CA LYS A 69 -24.62 9.50 -10.49
C LYS A 69 -24.44 10.12 -11.88
N GLU A 70 -24.29 11.44 -11.95
CA GLU A 70 -24.17 12.16 -13.21
C GLU A 70 -22.79 11.97 -13.82
N ASP A 71 -22.70 11.51 -15.06
CA ASP A 71 -21.44 11.24 -15.75
C ASP A 71 -20.55 12.48 -15.87
N LYS A 72 -21.15 13.65 -16.06
CA LYS A 72 -20.41 14.93 -16.12
C LYS A 72 -19.68 15.21 -14.81
N ASN A 73 -20.32 14.98 -13.66
CA ASN A 73 -19.72 15.21 -12.36
C ASN A 73 -18.63 14.17 -12.05
N ARG A 74 -18.85 12.92 -12.44
CA ARG A 74 -17.82 11.87 -12.34
C ARG A 74 -16.60 12.19 -13.17
N MET A 75 -16.79 12.70 -14.38
CA MET A 75 -15.69 13.12 -15.25
C MET A 75 -14.92 14.32 -14.67
N ASN A 76 -15.61 15.27 -14.05
CA ASN A 76 -14.95 16.38 -13.37
C ASN A 76 -14.13 15.91 -12.16
N MET A 77 -14.64 14.97 -11.38
CA MET A 77 -13.91 14.36 -10.26
C MET A 77 -12.66 13.62 -10.75
N LEU A 78 -12.78 12.84 -11.83
CA LEU A 78 -11.62 12.17 -12.44
C LEU A 78 -10.56 13.16 -12.90
N LYS A 79 -10.96 14.23 -13.60
CA LYS A 79 -10.05 15.30 -14.02
C LYS A 79 -9.32 15.92 -12.84
N ARG A 80 -10.02 16.18 -11.73
CA ARG A 80 -9.38 16.70 -10.51
C ARG A 80 -8.39 15.71 -9.93
N PHE A 81 -8.68 14.42 -9.99
CA PHE A 81 -7.76 13.39 -9.49
C PHE A 81 -6.50 13.27 -10.36
N ILE A 82 -6.64 13.42 -11.68
CA ILE A 82 -5.50 13.52 -12.60
C ILE A 82 -4.67 14.76 -12.27
N ASN A 83 -5.30 15.94 -12.16
CA ASN A 83 -4.62 17.19 -11.84
C ASN A 83 -3.92 17.12 -10.48
N PHE A 84 -4.51 16.42 -9.49
CA PHE A 84 -3.88 16.20 -8.20
C PHE A 84 -2.53 15.47 -8.34
N ARG A 85 -2.49 14.38 -9.10
CA ARG A 85 -1.25 13.65 -9.39
C ARG A 85 -0.21 14.56 -10.07
N GLU A 86 -0.62 15.29 -11.10
CA GLU A 86 0.27 16.19 -11.84
C GLU A 86 0.82 17.32 -10.95
N GLU A 87 -0.02 17.94 -10.14
CA GLU A 87 0.43 18.99 -9.21
C GLU A 87 1.40 18.48 -8.15
N LEU A 88 1.21 17.26 -7.65
CA LEU A 88 2.15 16.64 -6.71
C LEU A 88 3.53 16.46 -7.32
N ILE A 89 3.60 16.07 -8.59
CA ILE A 89 4.87 15.84 -9.29
C ILE A 89 5.52 17.17 -9.69
N GLU A 90 4.75 18.06 -10.31
CA GLU A 90 5.32 19.26 -10.95
C GLU A 90 5.58 20.41 -9.97
N LYS A 91 4.73 20.57 -8.95
CA LYS A 91 4.80 21.73 -8.03
C LYS A 91 5.35 21.38 -6.66
N ASN A 92 5.11 20.16 -6.19
CA ASN A 92 5.48 19.76 -4.83
C ASN A 92 6.73 18.88 -4.78
N ASP A 93 7.37 18.60 -5.93
CA ASP A 93 8.63 17.84 -6.04
C ASP A 93 8.55 16.47 -5.34
N ILE A 94 7.44 15.75 -5.57
CA ILE A 94 7.18 14.43 -4.98
C ILE A 94 7.77 13.34 -5.89
N ASP A 95 8.73 12.60 -5.38
CA ASP A 95 9.37 11.48 -6.10
C ASP A 95 8.46 10.27 -6.23
N TYR A 96 7.70 9.94 -5.18
CA TYR A 96 6.84 8.75 -5.12
C TYR A 96 5.45 9.10 -4.56
N ILE A 97 4.42 8.67 -5.25
CA ILE A 97 3.02 8.77 -4.80
C ILE A 97 2.51 7.38 -4.51
N ILE A 98 2.19 7.08 -3.25
CA ILE A 98 1.61 5.81 -2.83
C ILE A 98 0.13 6.03 -2.55
N MET A 99 -0.72 5.39 -3.35
CA MET A 99 -2.17 5.44 -3.21
C MET A 99 -2.69 4.18 -2.49
N ASP A 100 -3.06 4.33 -1.21
CA ASP A 100 -3.73 3.27 -0.45
C ASP A 100 -5.22 3.29 -0.77
N SER A 101 -5.71 2.26 -1.43
CA SER A 101 -7.11 2.14 -1.82
C SER A 101 -7.86 1.13 -0.96
N SER A 102 -9.13 1.42 -0.68
CA SER A 102 -10.02 0.47 -0.01
C SER A 102 -10.21 -0.80 -0.85
N PRO A 103 -10.42 -1.97 -0.22
CA PRO A 103 -10.67 -3.21 -0.94
C PRO A 103 -11.94 -3.13 -1.78
N GLY A 104 -11.92 -3.80 -2.92
CA GLY A 104 -13.07 -3.95 -3.81
C GLY A 104 -13.05 -3.01 -5.02
N ILE A 105 -14.05 -3.21 -5.89
CA ILE A 105 -14.21 -2.57 -7.18
C ILE A 105 -15.05 -1.30 -7.03
N ARG A 106 -14.50 -0.29 -6.36
CA ARG A 106 -15.17 1.00 -6.23
C ARG A 106 -14.63 1.99 -7.25
N PHE A 107 -15.42 2.98 -7.60
CA PHE A 107 -15.04 4.02 -8.56
C PHE A 107 -13.66 4.62 -8.29
N TRP A 108 -13.34 4.91 -7.03
CA TRP A 108 -12.04 5.48 -6.64
C TRP A 108 -10.88 4.50 -6.76
N ALA A 109 -11.10 3.24 -6.43
CA ALA A 109 -10.09 2.20 -6.61
C ALA A 109 -9.74 2.03 -8.09
N ILE A 110 -10.75 1.99 -8.96
CA ILE A 110 -10.55 1.90 -10.41
C ILE A 110 -9.78 3.11 -10.96
N ASN A 111 -10.11 4.33 -10.50
CA ASN A 111 -9.41 5.53 -10.92
C ASN A 111 -7.96 5.58 -10.41
N ALA A 112 -7.72 5.14 -9.17
CA ALA A 112 -6.37 5.01 -8.64
C ALA A 112 -5.54 4.01 -9.47
N LEU A 113 -6.11 2.87 -9.84
CA LEU A 113 -5.46 1.89 -10.73
C LEU A 113 -5.10 2.51 -12.08
N ALA A 114 -6.02 3.25 -12.69
CA ALA A 114 -5.82 3.88 -14.00
C ALA A 114 -4.74 4.98 -14.00
N LEU A 115 -4.47 5.60 -12.86
CA LEU A 115 -3.50 6.69 -12.71
C LEU A 115 -2.15 6.22 -12.17
N SER A 116 -2.01 4.96 -11.81
CA SER A 116 -0.78 4.40 -11.25
C SER A 116 0.14 3.87 -12.34
N ASP A 117 1.44 4.08 -12.18
CA ASP A 117 2.47 3.47 -13.03
C ASP A 117 2.70 2.01 -12.64
N ILE A 118 2.57 1.70 -11.34
CA ILE A 118 2.68 0.34 -10.79
C ILE A 118 1.50 0.07 -9.86
N VAL A 119 0.89 -1.09 -10.01
CA VAL A 119 -0.22 -1.54 -9.17
C VAL A 119 0.13 -2.84 -8.46
N PHE A 120 -0.02 -2.85 -7.15
CA PHE A 120 0.08 -4.04 -6.33
C PHE A 120 -1.29 -4.53 -5.91
N LEU A 121 -1.67 -5.72 -6.36
CA LEU A 121 -2.80 -6.45 -5.80
C LEU A 121 -2.31 -7.26 -4.61
N THR A 122 -2.62 -6.78 -3.42
CA THR A 122 -2.21 -7.41 -2.17
C THR A 122 -3.26 -8.43 -1.73
N LEU A 123 -2.84 -9.68 -1.54
CA LEU A 123 -3.73 -10.78 -1.14
C LEU A 123 -3.07 -11.70 -0.12
N LYS A 124 -3.90 -12.42 0.63
CA LYS A 124 -3.51 -13.56 1.48
C LYS A 124 -3.73 -14.87 0.72
N MET A 125 -3.22 -15.98 1.25
CA MET A 125 -3.36 -17.29 0.64
C MET A 125 -4.74 -17.97 0.92
N GLY A 126 -5.76 -17.20 1.28
CA GLY A 126 -7.11 -17.73 1.49
C GLY A 126 -7.90 -17.85 0.18
N ASP A 127 -8.76 -18.89 0.06
CA ASP A 127 -9.54 -19.16 -1.16
C ASP A 127 -10.40 -17.95 -1.58
N MET A 128 -10.96 -17.21 -0.62
CA MET A 128 -11.77 -16.02 -0.90
C MET A 128 -10.93 -14.87 -1.46
N ASP A 129 -9.73 -14.65 -0.89
CA ASP A 129 -8.82 -13.61 -1.36
C ASP A 129 -8.32 -13.93 -2.78
N ILE A 130 -7.99 -15.19 -3.03
CA ILE A 130 -7.57 -15.70 -4.35
C ILE A 130 -8.70 -15.54 -5.36
N GLY A 131 -9.92 -15.95 -5.01
CA GLY A 131 -11.09 -15.84 -5.88
C GLY A 131 -11.40 -14.39 -6.24
N GLY A 132 -11.39 -13.50 -5.26
CA GLY A 132 -11.58 -12.06 -5.46
C GLY A 132 -10.49 -11.45 -6.34
N THR A 133 -9.23 -11.83 -6.13
CA THR A 133 -8.10 -11.35 -6.93
C THR A 133 -8.19 -11.81 -8.38
N LYS A 134 -8.57 -13.08 -8.63
CA LYS A 134 -8.79 -13.60 -9.99
C LYS A 134 -9.89 -12.83 -10.70
N MET A 135 -10.98 -12.52 -10.02
CA MET A 135 -12.07 -11.73 -10.60
C MET A 135 -11.57 -10.32 -10.98
N ILE A 136 -10.85 -9.63 -10.09
CA ILE A 136 -10.29 -8.31 -10.37
C ILE A 136 -9.31 -8.38 -11.56
N ALA A 137 -8.42 -9.37 -11.59
CA ALA A 137 -7.43 -9.53 -12.63
C ALA A 137 -8.08 -9.74 -14.01
N ASN A 138 -9.07 -10.62 -14.10
CA ASN A 138 -9.66 -11.05 -15.36
C ASN A 138 -10.75 -10.10 -15.87
N GLU A 139 -11.53 -9.47 -14.99
CA GLU A 139 -12.67 -8.65 -15.40
C GLU A 139 -12.31 -7.16 -15.48
N ILE A 140 -11.40 -6.68 -14.64
CA ILE A 140 -11.08 -5.26 -14.55
C ILE A 140 -9.73 -4.95 -15.17
N LEU A 141 -8.67 -5.60 -14.70
CA LEU A 141 -7.32 -5.26 -15.17
C LEU A 141 -7.08 -5.69 -16.62
N ALA A 142 -7.79 -6.69 -17.11
CA ALA A 142 -7.71 -7.07 -18.52
C ALA A 142 -8.00 -5.87 -19.45
N GLN A 143 -8.97 -5.04 -19.09
CA GLN A 143 -9.33 -3.86 -19.86
C GLN A 143 -8.26 -2.75 -19.82
N PHE A 144 -7.54 -2.63 -18.72
CA PHE A 144 -6.48 -1.63 -18.57
C PHE A 144 -5.14 -2.08 -19.16
N LYS A 145 -4.85 -3.39 -19.16
CA LYS A 145 -3.62 -3.95 -19.73
C LYS A 145 -3.46 -3.65 -21.24
N GLU A 146 -4.57 -3.56 -21.97
CA GLU A 146 -4.56 -3.29 -23.41
C GLU A 146 -4.36 -1.79 -23.73
N GLN A 147 -4.59 -0.90 -22.79
CA GLN A 147 -4.68 0.55 -23.02
C GLN A 147 -3.57 1.39 -22.41
N GLY A 148 -2.71 0.83 -21.56
CA GLY A 148 -1.76 1.61 -20.78
C GLY A 148 -0.40 0.95 -20.52
N ASN A 149 0.53 1.74 -19.99
CA ASN A 149 1.87 1.30 -19.60
C ASN A 149 1.95 0.86 -18.12
N THR A 150 0.81 0.76 -17.43
CA THR A 150 0.77 0.38 -16.01
C THR A 150 1.25 -1.05 -15.81
N LYS A 151 2.20 -1.24 -14.93
CA LYS A 151 2.69 -2.55 -14.52
C LYS A 151 1.84 -3.09 -13.37
N TYR A 152 1.43 -4.36 -13.44
CA TYR A 152 0.59 -5.01 -12.43
C TYR A 152 1.34 -6.17 -11.80
N TYR A 153 1.32 -6.24 -10.46
CA TYR A 153 1.97 -7.30 -9.72
C TYR A 153 1.08 -7.80 -8.58
N LEU A 154 1.22 -9.08 -8.25
CA LEU A 154 0.66 -9.66 -7.05
C LEU A 154 1.67 -9.55 -5.91
N LEU A 155 1.18 -9.13 -4.75
CA LEU A 155 1.94 -9.11 -3.50
C LEU A 155 1.26 -10.06 -2.51
N LEU A 156 1.89 -11.21 -2.26
CA LEU A 156 1.40 -12.14 -1.26
C LEU A 156 1.76 -11.62 0.12
N ASN A 157 0.77 -11.33 0.95
CA ASN A 157 0.97 -10.74 2.26
C ASN A 157 0.47 -11.66 3.38
N ARG A 158 1.18 -11.67 4.50
CA ARG A 158 0.89 -12.50 5.66
C ARG A 158 0.81 -14.00 5.32
N ILE A 159 1.77 -14.48 4.55
CA ILE A 159 1.84 -15.90 4.21
C ILE A 159 2.15 -16.70 5.47
N ALA A 160 1.39 -17.78 5.69
CA ALA A 160 1.64 -18.72 6.76
C ALA A 160 3.00 -19.42 6.56
N GLY A 161 3.76 -19.59 7.62
CA GLY A 161 5.06 -20.27 7.60
C GLY A 161 6.06 -19.73 8.64
N TYR A 162 5.85 -18.52 9.12
CA TYR A 162 6.69 -17.90 10.16
C TYR A 162 5.96 -17.67 11.48
N CYS A 163 4.72 -18.14 11.61
CA CYS A 163 4.03 -18.15 12.90
C CYS A 163 4.53 -19.32 13.77
N ILE A 164 5.83 -19.44 13.90
CA ILE A 164 6.38 -20.14 15.08
C ILE A 164 6.27 -19.12 16.19
N PRO A 165 5.47 -19.40 17.26
CA PRO A 165 5.47 -18.55 18.44
C PRO A 165 6.93 -18.43 18.87
N TYR A 166 7.50 -17.25 18.81
CA TYR A 166 8.81 -16.99 19.38
C TYR A 166 8.62 -17.07 20.89
N LEU A 167 8.67 -18.28 21.39
CA LEU A 167 8.69 -18.57 22.81
C LEU A 167 10.06 -18.15 23.29
N GLN A 168 10.09 -16.94 23.85
CA GLN A 168 11.21 -16.36 24.60
C GLN A 168 12.38 -15.84 23.76
N ILE A 169 12.51 -14.54 23.78
CA ILE A 169 13.75 -13.83 23.47
C ILE A 169 14.85 -14.39 24.38
N GLY A 170 15.70 -15.26 23.85
CA GLY A 170 16.85 -15.77 24.59
C GLY A 170 17.19 -17.25 24.41
N GLU A 171 16.32 -18.08 23.88
CA GLU A 171 16.63 -19.50 23.64
C GLU A 171 16.88 -19.75 22.15
N THR A 172 18.15 -19.90 21.81
CA THR A 172 18.56 -20.41 20.50
C THR A 172 18.19 -21.89 20.42
N HIS A 173 17.20 -22.23 19.59
CA HIS A 173 17.00 -23.61 19.20
C HIS A 173 18.19 -24.09 18.37
N PRO A 174 18.91 -25.14 18.79
CA PRO A 174 19.95 -25.74 17.99
C PRO A 174 19.29 -26.43 16.78
N GLY A 175 19.41 -25.84 15.61
CA GLY A 175 18.94 -26.46 14.37
C GLY A 175 18.31 -25.56 13.32
N HIS A 176 17.96 -24.33 13.63
CA HIS A 176 17.54 -23.35 12.64
C HIS A 176 18.64 -22.30 12.43
N SER A 177 19.56 -22.63 11.53
CA SER A 177 20.48 -21.65 10.94
C SER A 177 19.64 -20.56 10.27
N GLN A 178 19.99 -19.31 10.53
CA GLN A 178 19.40 -18.11 9.90
C GLN A 178 19.64 -18.01 8.38
N GLU A 179 20.18 -19.05 7.79
CA GLU A 179 20.46 -19.16 6.36
C GLU A 179 19.23 -19.79 5.69
N ASN A 180 18.49 -19.02 4.92
CA ASN A 180 17.43 -19.40 3.97
C ASN A 180 16.00 -18.95 4.28
N VAL A 181 15.84 -17.71 4.71
CA VAL A 181 14.51 -17.07 4.78
C VAL A 181 14.02 -16.60 3.39
N THR A 182 14.82 -16.76 2.36
CA THR A 182 14.53 -16.27 1.00
C THR A 182 13.99 -17.30 0.02
N THR A 183 13.93 -18.57 0.37
CA THR A 183 13.35 -19.57 -0.51
C THR A 183 11.92 -19.91 -0.11
N LEU A 184 10.99 -19.52 -0.98
CA LEU A 184 9.64 -20.09 -0.97
C LEU A 184 9.77 -21.62 -0.91
N THR A 185 9.00 -22.28 -0.06
CA THR A 185 8.94 -23.75 -0.05
C THR A 185 8.45 -24.26 -1.41
N PRO A 186 8.81 -25.47 -1.86
CA PRO A 186 8.36 -26.03 -3.14
C PRO A 186 6.82 -25.97 -3.32
N VAL A 187 6.07 -26.13 -2.23
CA VAL A 187 4.59 -26.01 -2.24
C VAL A 187 4.18 -24.57 -2.54
N ALA A 188 4.91 -23.57 -2.04
CA ALA A 188 4.65 -22.18 -2.33
C ALA A 188 4.98 -21.83 -3.79
N ASP A 189 6.01 -22.43 -4.39
CA ASP A 189 6.37 -22.23 -5.80
C ASP A 189 5.28 -22.70 -6.75
N ASP A 190 4.69 -23.86 -6.50
CA ASP A 190 3.57 -24.38 -7.31
C ASP A 190 2.32 -23.51 -7.17
N PHE A 191 2.06 -23.00 -5.97
CA PHE A 191 0.98 -22.05 -5.74
C PHE A 191 1.22 -20.73 -6.49
N VAL A 192 2.42 -20.18 -6.43
CA VAL A 192 2.80 -18.96 -7.16
C VAL A 192 2.62 -19.15 -8.65
N LYS A 193 3.13 -20.24 -9.22
CA LYS A 193 2.97 -20.56 -10.65
C LYS A 193 1.50 -20.66 -11.04
N LYS A 194 0.70 -21.38 -10.26
CA LYS A 194 -0.73 -21.51 -10.52
C LYS A 194 -1.44 -20.16 -10.45
N LEU A 195 -1.13 -19.33 -9.46
CA LEU A 195 -1.74 -18.00 -9.31
C LEU A 195 -1.40 -17.09 -10.49
N THR A 196 -0.12 -17.09 -10.93
CA THR A 196 0.32 -16.35 -12.11
C THR A 196 -0.40 -16.84 -13.37
N MET A 197 -0.55 -18.17 -13.55
CA MET A 197 -1.27 -18.73 -14.68
C MET A 197 -2.76 -18.34 -14.67
N ASP A 198 -3.40 -18.39 -13.52
CA ASP A 198 -4.83 -18.12 -13.36
C ASP A 198 -5.20 -16.64 -13.49
N THR A 199 -4.27 -15.72 -13.18
CA THR A 199 -4.50 -14.27 -13.21
C THR A 199 -3.82 -13.56 -14.36
N GLY A 200 -2.81 -14.17 -14.99
CA GLY A 200 -1.94 -13.52 -15.95
C GLY A 200 -1.13 -12.35 -15.36
N ILE A 201 -0.90 -12.36 -14.03
CA ILE A 201 -0.14 -11.33 -13.30
C ILE A 201 0.95 -12.02 -12.49
N ASP A 202 2.17 -11.51 -12.61
CA ASP A 202 3.30 -12.07 -11.89
C ASP A 202 3.26 -11.76 -10.40
N VAL A 203 3.66 -12.73 -9.59
CA VAL A 203 3.88 -12.53 -8.16
C VAL A 203 5.26 -11.90 -7.98
N MET A 204 5.29 -10.61 -7.58
CA MET A 204 6.55 -9.90 -7.40
C MET A 204 7.31 -10.36 -6.15
N THR A 205 6.61 -10.51 -5.04
CA THR A 205 7.21 -10.98 -3.79
C THR A 205 6.16 -11.49 -2.82
N SER A 206 6.64 -12.14 -1.78
CA SER A 206 5.81 -12.62 -0.67
C SER A 206 6.35 -12.10 0.66
N ILE A 207 5.44 -11.60 1.50
CA ILE A 207 5.75 -11.12 2.84
C ILE A 207 5.15 -12.10 3.84
N PRO A 208 5.98 -12.82 4.61
CA PRO A 208 5.52 -13.73 5.65
C PRO A 208 4.73 -13.01 6.75
N CYS A 209 3.99 -13.77 7.54
CA CYS A 209 3.36 -13.26 8.74
C CYS A 209 4.41 -13.16 9.86
N TYR A 210 4.64 -11.97 10.35
CA TYR A 210 5.53 -11.67 11.47
C TYR A 210 4.70 -11.41 12.72
N CYS A 211 4.43 -12.45 13.50
CA CYS A 211 3.57 -12.37 14.68
C CYS A 211 4.15 -11.46 15.77
N ASP A 212 5.46 -11.36 15.89
CA ASP A 212 6.16 -10.49 16.85
C ASP A 212 5.86 -9.01 16.61
N ILE A 213 5.74 -8.56 15.36
CA ILE A 213 5.31 -7.19 15.03
C ILE A 213 3.90 -6.95 15.54
N GLN A 214 2.97 -7.89 15.29
CA GLN A 214 1.58 -7.76 15.70
C GLN A 214 1.43 -7.79 17.24
N PHE A 215 2.06 -8.74 17.91
CA PHE A 215 2.02 -8.84 19.37
C PHE A 215 2.67 -7.66 20.07
N ALA A 216 3.72 -7.10 19.48
CA ALA A 216 4.37 -5.92 20.04
C ALA A 216 3.60 -4.62 19.74
N GLN A 217 2.52 -4.65 18.94
CA GLN A 217 1.79 -3.48 18.45
C GLN A 217 2.69 -2.43 17.78
N LYS A 218 3.73 -2.90 17.09
CA LYS A 218 4.74 -2.08 16.41
C LYS A 218 4.58 -2.13 14.89
N GLU A 219 3.36 -2.27 14.41
CA GLU A 219 3.06 -2.37 12.97
C GLU A 219 3.33 -1.08 12.22
N PHE A 220 3.26 0.06 12.92
CA PHE A 220 3.47 1.36 12.30
C PHE A 220 4.95 1.73 12.28
N LEU A 221 5.44 2.06 11.09
CA LEU A 221 6.83 2.47 10.86
C LEU A 221 7.89 1.44 11.28
N THR A 222 7.56 0.17 11.25
CA THR A 222 8.47 -0.94 11.59
C THR A 222 9.81 -0.85 10.85
N VAL A 223 9.78 -0.49 9.57
CA VAL A 223 10.97 -0.37 8.72
C VAL A 223 11.96 0.67 9.27
N LEU A 224 11.46 1.78 9.81
CA LEU A 224 12.30 2.83 10.38
C LEU A 224 12.78 2.49 11.79
N GLY A 225 11.93 1.86 12.59
CA GLY A 225 12.25 1.49 13.97
C GLY A 225 13.16 0.28 14.09
N PHE A 226 13.03 -0.66 13.16
CA PHE A 226 13.68 -1.96 13.17
C PHE A 226 14.22 -2.31 11.78
N PRO A 227 15.25 -1.59 11.27
CA PRO A 227 15.75 -1.76 9.91
C PRO A 227 16.28 -3.17 9.65
N ASP A 228 16.84 -3.85 10.66
CA ASP A 228 17.40 -5.20 10.55
C ASP A 228 16.34 -6.31 10.69
N HIS A 229 15.09 -5.96 10.97
CA HIS A 229 14.03 -6.94 11.09
C HIS A 229 13.75 -7.60 9.72
N PRO A 230 13.49 -8.92 9.65
CA PRO A 230 13.21 -9.60 8.39
C PRO A 230 12.09 -8.98 7.56
N PHE A 231 11.05 -8.45 8.19
CA PHE A 231 10.01 -7.66 7.52
C PHE A 231 10.60 -6.44 6.79
N SER A 232 11.48 -5.69 7.48
CA SER A 232 12.09 -4.48 6.91
C SER A 232 12.96 -4.84 5.70
N GLN A 233 13.69 -5.95 5.76
CA GLN A 233 14.48 -6.46 4.64
C GLN A 233 13.58 -6.82 3.45
N GLN A 234 12.40 -7.42 3.68
CA GLN A 234 11.45 -7.68 2.59
C GLN A 234 10.93 -6.40 1.93
N ILE A 235 10.70 -5.34 2.71
CA ILE A 235 10.29 -4.04 2.16
C ILE A 235 11.43 -3.39 1.37
N TYR A 236 12.68 -3.47 1.82
CA TYR A 236 13.85 -3.00 1.06
C TYR A 236 14.02 -3.76 -0.25
N ASN A 237 13.83 -5.08 -0.25
CA ASN A 237 13.85 -5.88 -1.45
C ASN A 237 12.74 -5.46 -2.43
N LEU A 238 11.52 -5.26 -1.92
CA LEU A 238 10.39 -4.77 -2.73
C LEU A 238 10.71 -3.39 -3.35
N LYS A 239 11.28 -2.47 -2.57
CA LYS A 239 11.71 -1.16 -3.08
C LYS A 239 12.70 -1.32 -4.24
N SER A 240 13.73 -2.16 -4.07
CA SER A 240 14.73 -2.40 -5.12
C SER A 240 14.12 -2.97 -6.41
N LEU A 241 13.09 -3.81 -6.31
CA LEU A 241 12.36 -4.35 -7.46
C LEU A 241 11.51 -3.30 -8.20
N ILE A 242 11.04 -2.26 -7.49
CA ILE A 242 10.25 -1.18 -8.08
C ILE A 242 11.14 -0.20 -8.84
N GLU A 243 12.37 0.01 -8.38
CA GLU A 243 13.33 0.98 -8.93
C GLU A 243 14.09 0.44 -10.16
N THR A 244 13.90 -0.83 -10.51
CA THR A 244 14.45 -1.46 -11.74
C THR A 244 13.46 -1.42 -12.88
#